data_430892370704b7a72f0b182f96d90efd
#
_entry.id   430892370704b7a72f0b182f96d90efd
#
_cell.length_a   1.000
_cell.length_b   1.000
_cell.length_c   1.000
_cell.angle_alpha   90.00
_cell.angle_beta   90.00
_cell.angle_gamma   90.00
#
_symmetry.space_group_name_H-M   'P 1'
#
loop_
_entity.id
_entity.type
_entity.pdbx_description
1 polymer ?
#
loop_
_entity_poly.entity_id
_entity_poly.type
_entity_poly.pdbx_seq_one_letter_code
_entity_poly.pdbx_strand_id
1 'polypeptide(L)'
;TGLSVKRNKKKAEALLLERRRNFMVPTAPAEIRLDDDILFSDFMLKWLEVAKSTIQITTYASYQGMVERVIVPYFRKRGIKLVDLKATDLQDFYTKQLERVKANSVIHYHANIHKALKYAVKIDLIPTNPADKVERPKKNEFKGSYYSADEIHALTEVAEGTKLEIPVLLASFYGLRRSEVLGLKWDAIDFEANTLE
;
A
#
# COMPACT_ATOMS: atom_id res chain seq x y z
N THR A 1 5.26 23.34 32.91
CA THR A 1 5.67 23.26 34.33
C THR A 1 4.76 24.05 35.24
N GLY A 2 3.93 24.99 34.73
CA GLY A 2 3.05 25.89 35.54
C GLY A 2 3.79 26.89 36.40
N LEU A 3 5.11 26.98 36.30
CA LEU A 3 5.94 27.90 37.10
C LEU A 3 6.12 29.25 36.38
N SER A 4 6.04 30.35 37.15
CA SER A 4 6.35 31.69 36.64
C SER A 4 7.81 31.77 36.14
N VAL A 5 8.04 32.49 35.02
CA VAL A 5 9.35 32.57 34.33
C VAL A 5 10.44 33.23 35.19
N LYS A 6 10.12 34.12 36.09
CA LYS A 6 11.09 34.81 36.93
C LYS A 6 11.50 33.96 38.15
N ARG A 7 12.83 33.79 38.34
CA ARG A 7 13.52 33.10 39.46
C ARG A 7 13.27 31.61 39.67
N ASN A 8 12.64 30.91 38.72
CA ASN A 8 12.30 29.48 38.89
C ASN A 8 13.13 28.52 38.00
N LYS A 9 14.24 29.00 37.41
CA LYS A 9 15.06 28.18 36.48
C LYS A 9 15.52 26.86 37.12
N LYS A 10 16.10 26.91 38.34
CA LYS A 10 16.56 25.69 39.05
C LYS A 10 15.43 24.72 39.37
N LYS A 11 14.24 25.23 39.75
CA LYS A 11 13.06 24.39 40.02
C LYS A 11 12.51 23.77 38.76
N ALA A 12 12.52 24.49 37.64
CA ALA A 12 12.09 23.99 36.35
C ALA A 12 13.04 22.91 35.82
N GLU A 13 14.36 23.09 36.00
CA GLU A 13 15.37 22.10 35.63
C GLU A 13 15.24 20.83 36.48
N ALA A 14 15.04 20.94 37.79
CA ALA A 14 14.82 19.80 38.70
C ALA A 14 13.56 19.00 38.30
N LEU A 15 12.43 19.69 38.03
CA LEU A 15 11.19 19.07 37.55
C LEU A 15 11.35 18.41 36.19
N LEU A 16 12.15 18.99 35.29
CA LEU A 16 12.45 18.41 34.00
C LEU A 16 13.28 17.12 34.17
N LEU A 17 14.25 17.13 35.05
CA LEU A 17 15.11 15.98 35.36
C LEU A 17 14.30 14.83 35.99
N GLU A 18 13.40 15.16 36.92
CA GLU A 18 12.50 14.20 37.53
C GLU A 18 11.52 13.60 36.51
N ARG A 19 10.91 14.41 35.65
CA ARG A 19 10.06 13.93 34.57
C ARG A 19 10.82 13.10 33.57
N ARG A 20 12.08 13.42 33.23
CA ARG A 20 12.93 12.59 32.38
C ARG A 20 13.29 11.25 33.02
N ARG A 21 13.53 11.20 34.35
CA ARG A 21 13.75 9.94 35.08
C ARG A 21 12.52 9.06 35.12
N ASN A 22 11.33 9.69 35.30
CA ASN A 22 10.05 8.99 35.38
C ASN A 22 9.37 8.83 34.01
N PHE A 23 9.99 9.32 32.91
CA PHE A 23 9.49 9.12 31.56
C PHE A 23 9.78 7.67 31.19
N MET A 24 8.82 6.80 31.48
CA MET A 24 8.73 5.53 30.77
C MET A 24 8.40 5.89 29.34
N VAL A 25 9.32 5.60 28.43
CA VAL A 25 8.99 5.52 27.00
C VAL A 25 7.75 4.64 26.92
N PRO A 26 6.63 5.11 26.33
CA PRO A 26 5.49 4.23 26.14
C PRO A 26 6.03 2.97 25.48
N THR A 27 5.91 1.85 26.17
CA THR A 27 6.30 0.55 25.64
C THR A 27 5.64 0.48 24.29
N ALA A 28 6.43 0.25 23.24
CA ALA A 28 5.92 0.07 21.87
C ALA A 28 4.71 -0.87 21.97
N PRO A 29 3.66 -0.65 21.17
CA PRO A 29 2.44 -1.45 21.24
C PRO A 29 2.85 -2.91 21.32
N ALA A 30 2.31 -3.61 22.33
CA ALA A 30 2.75 -4.91 22.83
C ALA A 30 3.54 -5.70 21.79
N GLU A 31 4.82 -5.93 22.03
CA GLU A 31 5.63 -6.79 21.20
C GLU A 31 4.78 -8.02 20.91
N ILE A 32 4.32 -8.12 19.67
CA ILE A 32 3.75 -9.35 19.17
C ILE A 32 4.94 -10.30 19.21
N ARG A 33 5.11 -11.03 20.32
CA ARG A 33 6.01 -12.19 20.37
C ARG A 33 5.42 -13.17 19.36
N LEU A 34 5.83 -12.97 18.13
CA LEU A 34 5.56 -13.91 17.05
C LEU A 34 6.43 -15.10 17.40
N ASP A 35 5.79 -16.22 17.66
CA ASP A 35 6.42 -17.50 17.89
C ASP A 35 7.45 -17.72 16.75
N ASP A 36 8.66 -18.17 17.06
CA ASP A 36 9.70 -18.45 16.05
C ASP A 36 9.21 -19.45 14.98
N ASP A 37 8.09 -20.10 15.23
CA ASP A 37 7.41 -21.08 14.39
C ASP A 37 6.33 -20.49 13.45
N ILE A 38 6.18 -19.16 13.36
CA ILE A 38 5.14 -18.58 12.49
C ILE A 38 5.35 -18.94 11.02
N LEU A 39 4.28 -19.38 10.36
CA LEU A 39 4.29 -19.58 8.92
C LEU A 39 4.40 -18.23 8.18
N PHE A 40 5.16 -18.21 7.10
CA PHE A 40 5.27 -17.00 6.26
C PHE A 40 3.90 -16.50 5.78
N SER A 41 2.97 -17.40 5.45
CA SER A 41 1.59 -17.07 5.09
C SER A 41 0.86 -16.29 6.19
N ASP A 42 1.02 -16.71 7.44
CA ASP A 42 0.33 -16.08 8.57
C ASP A 42 1.00 -14.78 8.98
N PHE A 43 2.33 -14.70 8.82
CA PHE A 43 3.07 -13.46 8.96
C PHE A 43 2.59 -12.41 7.95
N MET A 44 2.37 -12.79 6.69
CA MET A 44 1.86 -11.87 5.65
C MET A 44 0.51 -11.26 6.03
N LEU A 45 -0.39 -12.04 6.65
CA LEU A 45 -1.68 -11.53 7.15
C LEU A 45 -1.48 -10.57 8.32
N LYS A 46 -0.61 -10.91 9.28
CA LYS A 46 -0.30 -10.02 10.42
C LYS A 46 0.33 -8.70 9.95
N TRP A 47 1.26 -8.78 9.00
CA TRP A 47 1.85 -7.58 8.40
C TRP A 47 0.80 -6.71 7.69
N LEU A 48 -0.17 -7.32 7.01
CA LEU A 48 -1.24 -6.60 6.33
C LEU A 48 -2.06 -5.76 7.32
N GLU A 49 -2.36 -6.28 8.51
CA GLU A 49 -3.03 -5.51 9.57
C GLU A 49 -2.18 -4.34 10.08
N VAL A 50 -0.87 -4.54 10.23
CA VAL A 50 0.05 -3.45 10.58
C VAL A 50 0.06 -2.38 9.48
N ALA A 51 0.11 -2.79 8.21
CA ALA A 51 0.13 -1.86 7.07
C ALA A 51 -1.15 -1.01 6.99
N LYS A 52 -2.30 -1.52 7.43
CA LYS A 52 -3.60 -0.85 7.41
C LYS A 52 -3.57 0.55 8.07
N SER A 53 -2.81 0.69 9.15
CA SER A 53 -2.70 1.96 9.88
C SER A 53 -1.78 2.98 9.22
N THR A 54 -0.96 2.57 8.22
CA THR A 54 0.10 3.41 7.65
C THR A 54 -0.12 3.79 6.18
N ILE A 55 -1.14 3.21 5.53
CA ILE A 55 -1.40 3.42 4.10
C ILE A 55 -2.85 3.84 3.86
N GLN A 56 -3.08 4.46 2.69
CA GLN A 56 -4.43 4.85 2.28
C GLN A 56 -5.31 3.63 2.02
N ILE A 57 -6.61 3.78 2.24
CA ILE A 57 -7.62 2.71 2.14
C ILE A 57 -7.62 2.01 0.77
N THR A 58 -7.42 2.76 -0.32
CA THR A 58 -7.34 2.22 -1.68
C THR A 58 -6.08 1.36 -1.89
N THR A 59 -4.95 1.78 -1.31
CA THR A 59 -3.70 1.02 -1.33
C THR A 59 -3.83 -0.24 -0.49
N TYR A 60 -4.46 -0.14 0.69
CA TYR A 60 -4.74 -1.30 1.54
C TYR A 60 -5.59 -2.34 0.81
N ALA A 61 -6.69 -1.94 0.17
CA ALA A 61 -7.54 -2.84 -0.59
C ALA A 61 -6.78 -3.57 -1.72
N SER A 62 -5.84 -2.86 -2.38
CA SER A 62 -4.96 -3.47 -3.38
C SER A 62 -4.01 -4.50 -2.76
N TYR A 63 -3.38 -4.18 -1.61
CA TYR A 63 -2.50 -5.11 -0.90
C TYR A 63 -3.26 -6.33 -0.40
N GLN A 64 -4.42 -6.12 0.21
CA GLN A 64 -5.30 -7.18 0.68
C GLN A 64 -5.63 -8.18 -0.42
N GLY A 65 -6.05 -7.69 -1.59
CA GLY A 65 -6.36 -8.57 -2.72
C GLY A 65 -5.17 -9.43 -3.16
N MET A 66 -3.95 -8.87 -3.20
CA MET A 66 -2.75 -9.60 -3.57
C MET A 66 -2.31 -10.60 -2.48
N VAL A 67 -2.34 -10.17 -1.23
CA VAL A 67 -1.90 -10.99 -0.09
C VAL A 67 -2.86 -12.15 0.14
N GLU A 68 -4.16 -11.87 0.31
CA GLU A 68 -5.14 -12.90 0.71
C GLU A 68 -5.49 -13.87 -0.43
N ARG A 69 -5.55 -13.39 -1.69
CA ARG A 69 -6.01 -14.20 -2.81
C ARG A 69 -4.89 -14.91 -3.56
N VAL A 70 -3.64 -14.43 -3.45
CA VAL A 70 -2.53 -14.94 -4.26
C VAL A 70 -1.38 -15.44 -3.40
N ILE A 71 -0.80 -14.56 -2.55
CA ILE A 71 0.42 -14.89 -1.81
C ILE A 71 0.13 -15.93 -0.71
N VAL A 72 -0.82 -15.63 0.16
CA VAL A 72 -1.16 -16.50 1.30
C VAL A 72 -1.57 -17.91 0.87
N PRO A 73 -2.49 -18.12 -0.11
CA PRO A 73 -2.87 -19.46 -0.52
C PRO A 73 -1.72 -20.28 -1.09
N TYR A 74 -0.78 -19.64 -1.80
CA TYR A 74 0.39 -20.31 -2.35
C TYR A 74 1.34 -20.81 -1.26
N PHE A 75 1.72 -19.93 -0.33
CA PHE A 75 2.68 -20.27 0.71
C PHE A 75 2.08 -21.12 1.83
N ARG A 76 0.78 -20.99 2.12
CA ARG A 76 0.08 -21.83 3.09
C ARG A 76 0.12 -23.32 2.70
N LYS A 77 -0.05 -23.61 1.41
CA LYS A 77 0.07 -25.01 0.91
C LYS A 77 1.47 -25.59 1.07
N ARG A 78 2.50 -24.77 1.13
CA ARG A 78 3.90 -25.18 1.29
C ARG A 78 4.33 -25.30 2.75
N GLY A 79 3.60 -24.69 3.67
CA GLY A 79 3.87 -24.76 5.11
C GLY A 79 5.23 -24.18 5.51
N ILE A 80 5.77 -23.19 4.76
CA ILE A 80 7.11 -22.63 4.99
C ILE A 80 7.05 -21.69 6.19
N LYS A 81 7.92 -21.89 7.18
CA LYS A 81 8.10 -20.97 8.30
C LYS A 81 8.79 -19.69 7.83
N LEU A 82 8.52 -18.57 8.50
CA LEU A 82 9.12 -17.28 8.16
C LEU A 82 10.65 -17.33 8.23
N VAL A 83 11.21 -17.99 9.24
CA VAL A 83 12.66 -18.12 9.45
C VAL A 83 13.35 -19.01 8.42
N ASP A 84 12.63 -19.96 7.83
CA ASP A 84 13.13 -20.90 6.84
C ASP A 84 12.95 -20.43 5.39
N LEU A 85 12.28 -19.29 5.19
CA LEU A 85 11.97 -18.77 3.86
C LEU A 85 13.25 -18.37 3.10
N LYS A 86 13.45 -18.96 1.95
CA LYS A 86 14.62 -18.73 1.08
C LYS A 86 14.24 -17.91 -0.16
N ALA A 87 15.25 -17.26 -0.77
CA ALA A 87 15.08 -16.57 -2.04
C ALA A 87 14.57 -17.52 -3.15
N THR A 88 14.97 -18.79 -3.12
CA THR A 88 14.50 -19.82 -4.06
C THR A 88 12.98 -20.05 -3.97
N ASP A 89 12.41 -20.05 -2.75
CA ASP A 89 10.96 -20.24 -2.57
C ASP A 89 10.16 -19.07 -3.17
N LEU A 90 10.71 -17.87 -3.06
CA LEU A 90 10.15 -16.66 -3.67
C LEU A 90 10.30 -16.67 -5.19
N GLN A 91 11.46 -17.13 -5.69
CA GLN A 91 11.70 -17.26 -7.14
C GLN A 91 10.74 -18.26 -7.77
N ASP A 92 10.53 -19.42 -7.14
CA ASP A 92 9.56 -20.43 -7.58
C ASP A 92 8.13 -19.85 -7.60
N PHE A 93 7.77 -19.06 -6.59
CA PHE A 93 6.48 -18.38 -6.57
C PHE A 93 6.34 -17.44 -7.76
N TYR A 94 7.35 -16.61 -8.08
CA TYR A 94 7.26 -15.67 -9.20
C TYR A 94 7.20 -16.40 -10.53
N THR A 95 8.01 -17.43 -10.72
CA THR A 95 7.97 -18.27 -11.93
C THR A 95 6.58 -18.86 -12.14
N LYS A 96 5.98 -19.41 -11.06
CA LYS A 96 4.63 -19.98 -11.14
C LYS A 96 3.55 -18.93 -11.42
N GLN A 97 3.70 -17.71 -10.88
CA GLN A 97 2.73 -16.65 -11.16
C GLN A 97 2.85 -16.13 -12.60
N LEU A 98 4.05 -16.10 -13.19
CA LEU A 98 4.25 -15.67 -14.58
C LEU A 98 3.53 -16.54 -15.61
N GLU A 99 3.21 -17.79 -15.27
CA GLU A 99 2.38 -18.67 -16.12
C GLU A 99 0.92 -18.15 -16.22
N ARG A 100 0.46 -17.31 -15.28
CA ARG A 100 -0.95 -16.92 -15.12
C ARG A 100 -1.20 -15.43 -15.25
N VAL A 101 -0.20 -14.60 -14.96
CA VAL A 101 -0.32 -13.14 -14.93
C VAL A 101 0.88 -12.46 -15.59
N LYS A 102 0.70 -11.19 -15.98
CA LYS A 102 1.76 -10.38 -16.59
C LYS A 102 2.86 -10.06 -15.57
N ALA A 103 4.08 -9.83 -16.07
CA ALA A 103 5.25 -9.47 -15.26
C ALA A 103 4.99 -8.30 -14.28
N ASN A 104 4.23 -7.29 -14.69
CA ASN A 104 3.88 -6.17 -13.81
C ASN A 104 3.11 -6.61 -12.55
N SER A 105 2.23 -7.63 -12.64
CA SER A 105 1.53 -8.17 -11.47
C SER A 105 2.49 -8.86 -10.51
N VAL A 106 3.45 -9.63 -11.04
CA VAL A 106 4.48 -10.28 -10.22
C VAL A 106 5.39 -9.27 -9.54
N ILE A 107 5.72 -8.16 -10.21
CA ILE A 107 6.46 -7.04 -9.60
C ILE A 107 5.68 -6.45 -8.39
N HIS A 108 4.36 -6.34 -8.49
CA HIS A 108 3.53 -5.89 -7.37
C HIS A 108 3.49 -6.92 -6.22
N TYR A 109 3.44 -8.23 -6.52
CA TYR A 109 3.55 -9.27 -5.50
C TYR A 109 4.90 -9.21 -4.79
N HIS A 110 6.00 -9.07 -5.55
CA HIS A 110 7.33 -8.87 -4.99
C HIS A 110 7.36 -7.65 -4.06
N ALA A 111 6.81 -6.51 -4.48
CA ALA A 111 6.82 -5.29 -3.68
C ALA A 111 6.10 -5.47 -2.33
N ASN A 112 4.99 -6.22 -2.28
CA ASN A 112 4.30 -6.54 -1.03
C ASN A 112 5.12 -7.47 -0.15
N ILE A 113 5.65 -8.57 -0.71
CA ILE A 113 6.49 -9.55 0.00
C ILE A 113 7.74 -8.85 0.56
N HIS A 114 8.43 -8.06 -0.27
CA HIS A 114 9.63 -7.34 0.14
C HIS A 114 9.36 -6.37 1.30
N LYS A 115 8.25 -5.62 1.26
CA LYS A 115 7.86 -4.71 2.35
C LYS A 115 7.55 -5.47 3.64
N ALA A 116 6.84 -6.58 3.55
CA ALA A 116 6.52 -7.42 4.69
C ALA A 116 7.79 -8.00 5.32
N LEU A 117 8.69 -8.54 4.52
CA LEU A 117 9.96 -9.10 5.00
C LEU A 117 10.92 -8.01 5.54
N LYS A 118 10.92 -6.81 4.94
CA LYS A 118 11.63 -5.66 5.51
C LYS A 118 11.10 -5.28 6.89
N TYR A 119 9.80 -5.39 7.09
CA TYR A 119 9.21 -5.20 8.41
C TYR A 119 9.62 -6.32 9.38
N ALA A 120 9.67 -7.60 8.93
CA ALA A 120 10.15 -8.72 9.73
C ALA A 120 11.60 -8.51 10.21
N VAL A 121 12.48 -8.01 9.34
CA VAL A 121 13.86 -7.64 9.71
C VAL A 121 13.87 -6.50 10.73
N LYS A 122 13.01 -5.47 10.54
CA LYS A 122 12.93 -4.32 11.45
C LYS A 122 12.51 -4.69 12.88
N ILE A 123 11.76 -5.79 13.04
CA ILE A 123 11.28 -6.28 14.34
C ILE A 123 12.03 -7.53 14.78
N ASP A 124 13.22 -7.77 14.23
CA ASP A 124 14.17 -8.82 14.59
C ASP A 124 13.64 -10.26 14.49
N LEU A 125 12.63 -10.52 13.64
CA LEU A 125 12.10 -11.88 13.38
C LEU A 125 12.98 -12.69 12.42
N ILE A 126 13.66 -12.01 11.50
CA ILE A 126 14.61 -12.60 10.55
C ILE A 126 15.84 -11.70 10.41
N PRO A 127 17.04 -12.25 10.25
CA PRO A 127 18.27 -11.45 10.19
C PRO A 127 18.44 -10.68 8.89
N THR A 128 17.89 -11.17 7.79
CA THR A 128 18.01 -10.57 6.46
C THR A 128 16.75 -10.79 5.64
N ASN A 129 16.53 -9.91 4.66
CA ASN A 129 15.38 -10.03 3.77
C ASN A 129 15.71 -10.95 2.58
N PRO A 130 15.15 -12.17 2.48
CA PRO A 130 15.43 -13.06 1.35
C PRO A 130 14.94 -12.51 0.00
N ALA A 131 14.00 -11.57 -0.02
CA ALA A 131 13.51 -10.96 -1.25
C ALA A 131 14.54 -10.00 -1.91
N ASP A 132 15.60 -9.58 -1.17
CA ASP A 132 16.67 -8.77 -1.75
C ASP A 132 17.52 -9.55 -2.76
N LYS A 133 17.53 -10.89 -2.65
CA LYS A 133 18.32 -11.80 -3.48
C LYS A 133 17.55 -12.38 -4.67
N VAL A 134 16.33 -11.95 -4.88
CA VAL A 134 15.44 -12.51 -5.92
C VAL A 134 15.51 -11.67 -7.19
N GLU A 135 15.58 -12.32 -8.34
CA GLU A 135 15.49 -11.65 -9.64
C GLU A 135 14.03 -11.32 -9.96
N ARG A 136 13.79 -10.03 -10.19
CA ARG A 136 12.47 -9.54 -10.59
C ARG A 136 12.28 -9.68 -12.10
N PRO A 137 11.09 -10.04 -12.59
CA PRO A 137 10.82 -10.05 -14.01
C PRO A 137 10.95 -8.63 -14.60
N LYS A 138 11.38 -8.54 -15.85
CA LYS A 138 11.42 -7.27 -16.57
C LYS A 138 10.01 -6.71 -16.72
N LYS A 139 9.87 -5.41 -16.46
CA LYS A 139 8.61 -4.69 -16.66
C LYS A 139 8.21 -4.76 -18.13
N ASN A 140 6.96 -5.13 -18.40
CA ASN A 140 6.42 -5.03 -19.74
C ASN A 140 6.24 -3.55 -20.10
N GLU A 141 6.73 -3.16 -21.26
CA GLU A 141 6.44 -1.84 -21.81
C GLU A 141 4.94 -1.75 -22.12
N PHE A 142 4.30 -0.72 -21.58
CA PHE A 142 2.92 -0.39 -21.90
C PHE A 142 2.92 0.60 -23.07
N LYS A 143 2.43 0.14 -24.22
CA LYS A 143 2.08 1.05 -25.31
C LYS A 143 0.63 1.45 -25.11
N GLY A 144 0.42 2.71 -24.72
CA GLY A 144 -0.92 3.29 -24.61
C GLY A 144 -1.57 3.34 -26.00
N SER A 145 -2.86 3.03 -26.06
CA SER A 145 -3.73 3.40 -27.20
C SER A 145 -4.57 4.60 -26.77
N TYR A 146 -4.93 5.39 -27.74
CA TYR A 146 -5.83 6.53 -27.58
C TYR A 146 -6.91 6.45 -28.64
N TYR A 147 -8.06 6.99 -28.35
CA TYR A 147 -9.16 7.10 -29.29
C TYR A 147 -8.91 8.26 -30.27
N SER A 148 -9.26 8.06 -31.54
CA SER A 148 -9.34 9.15 -32.52
C SER A 148 -10.54 10.06 -32.22
N ALA A 149 -10.61 11.21 -32.88
CA ALA A 149 -11.75 12.13 -32.71
C ALA A 149 -13.07 11.46 -33.13
N ASP A 150 -13.07 10.68 -34.21
CA ASP A 150 -14.25 9.98 -34.69
C ASP A 150 -14.71 8.88 -33.71
N GLU A 151 -13.76 8.16 -33.11
CA GLU A 151 -14.08 7.16 -32.08
C GLU A 151 -14.64 7.79 -30.78
N ILE A 152 -14.14 8.96 -30.39
CA ILE A 152 -14.69 9.72 -29.26
C ILE A 152 -16.09 10.21 -29.59
N HIS A 153 -16.33 10.71 -30.80
CA HIS A 153 -17.66 11.14 -31.22
C HIS A 153 -18.67 9.98 -31.18
N ALA A 154 -18.33 8.85 -31.76
CA ALA A 154 -19.16 7.65 -31.70
C ALA A 154 -19.42 7.17 -30.26
N LEU A 155 -18.38 7.24 -29.37
CA LEU A 155 -18.54 6.90 -27.97
C LEU A 155 -19.51 7.86 -27.24
N THR A 156 -19.46 9.15 -27.53
CA THR A 156 -20.36 10.14 -26.92
C THR A 156 -21.81 9.94 -27.39
N GLU A 157 -22.03 9.66 -28.66
CA GLU A 157 -23.38 9.33 -29.20
C GLU A 157 -23.98 8.10 -28.50
N VAL A 158 -23.20 7.02 -28.35
CA VAL A 158 -23.66 5.81 -27.63
C VAL A 158 -23.91 6.06 -26.13
N ALA A 159 -23.18 6.99 -25.53
CA ALA A 159 -23.32 7.31 -24.12
C ALA A 159 -24.52 8.25 -23.84
N GLU A 160 -25.04 8.95 -24.85
CA GLU A 160 -26.14 9.90 -24.72
C GLU A 160 -27.38 9.29 -24.08
N GLY A 161 -28.00 9.99 -23.12
CA GLY A 161 -29.17 9.53 -22.36
C GLY A 161 -28.87 8.40 -21.36
N THR A 162 -27.64 7.93 -21.26
CA THR A 162 -27.22 6.92 -20.28
C THR A 162 -26.58 7.57 -19.04
N LYS A 163 -26.38 6.77 -17.98
CA LYS A 163 -25.63 7.21 -16.79
C LYS A 163 -24.15 7.48 -17.06
N LEU A 164 -23.64 7.10 -18.22
CA LEU A 164 -22.23 7.25 -18.61
C LEU A 164 -22.01 8.53 -19.44
N GLU A 165 -23.04 9.21 -19.88
CA GLU A 165 -22.94 10.44 -20.70
C GLU A 165 -21.98 11.46 -20.07
N ILE A 166 -22.30 11.95 -18.89
CA ILE A 166 -21.47 12.95 -18.19
C ILE A 166 -20.07 12.41 -17.88
N PRO A 167 -19.87 11.20 -17.33
CA PRO A 167 -18.55 10.60 -17.18
C PRO A 167 -17.72 10.53 -18.45
N VAL A 168 -18.30 10.17 -19.57
CA VAL A 168 -17.60 10.11 -20.87
C VAL A 168 -17.21 11.52 -21.35
N LEU A 169 -18.12 12.50 -21.28
CA LEU A 169 -17.83 13.87 -21.63
C LEU A 169 -16.69 14.46 -20.80
N LEU A 170 -16.74 14.31 -19.48
CA LEU A 170 -15.70 14.79 -18.57
C LEU A 170 -14.33 14.13 -18.82
N ALA A 171 -14.31 12.83 -19.06
CA ALA A 171 -13.07 12.14 -19.35
C ALA A 171 -12.50 12.50 -20.72
N SER A 172 -13.35 12.65 -21.74
CA SER A 172 -12.92 12.92 -23.12
C SER A 172 -12.48 14.37 -23.36
N PHE A 173 -13.21 15.33 -22.83
CA PHE A 173 -12.95 16.76 -23.11
C PHE A 173 -12.05 17.42 -22.07
N TYR A 174 -12.13 17.03 -20.80
CA TYR A 174 -11.32 17.61 -19.72
C TYR A 174 -10.14 16.71 -19.33
N GLY A 175 -10.04 15.49 -19.85
CA GLY A 175 -8.95 14.56 -19.55
C GLY A 175 -8.96 14.06 -18.11
N LEU A 176 -10.09 14.14 -17.42
CA LEU A 176 -10.21 13.71 -16.03
C LEU A 176 -10.05 12.19 -15.89
N ARG A 177 -9.29 11.79 -14.89
CA ARG A 177 -9.17 10.36 -14.55
C ARG A 177 -10.47 9.84 -13.95
N ARG A 178 -10.70 8.53 -14.06
CA ARG A 178 -11.90 7.89 -13.51
C ARG A 178 -12.20 8.28 -12.05
N SER A 179 -11.17 8.37 -11.20
CA SER A 179 -11.34 8.77 -9.80
C SER A 179 -11.72 10.23 -9.62
N GLU A 180 -11.25 11.11 -10.50
CA GLU A 180 -11.57 12.52 -10.52
C GLU A 180 -13.02 12.73 -10.99
N VAL A 181 -13.42 12.04 -12.07
CA VAL A 181 -14.81 12.07 -12.56
C VAL A 181 -15.78 11.58 -11.49
N LEU A 182 -15.48 10.44 -10.82
CA LEU A 182 -16.36 9.86 -9.80
C LEU A 182 -16.36 10.62 -8.48
N GLY A 183 -15.30 11.40 -8.23
CA GLY A 183 -15.15 12.22 -7.03
C GLY A 183 -15.59 13.67 -7.20
N LEU A 184 -15.97 14.08 -8.42
CA LEU A 184 -16.39 15.44 -8.72
C LEU A 184 -17.66 15.79 -7.93
N LYS A 185 -17.62 16.92 -7.26
CA LYS A 185 -18.76 17.46 -6.49
C LYS A 185 -19.34 18.67 -7.17
N TRP A 186 -20.58 18.99 -6.85
CA TRP A 186 -21.26 20.16 -7.40
C TRP A 186 -20.62 21.50 -6.98
N ASP A 187 -19.97 21.54 -5.83
CA ASP A 187 -19.27 22.71 -5.33
C ASP A 187 -17.93 22.99 -6.06
N ALA A 188 -17.43 22.04 -6.85
CA ALA A 188 -16.28 22.21 -7.74
C ALA A 188 -16.67 22.77 -9.12
N ILE A 189 -17.95 23.06 -9.38
CA ILE A 189 -18.44 23.58 -10.65
C ILE A 189 -18.88 25.02 -10.47
N ASP A 190 -18.17 25.93 -11.11
CA ASP A 190 -18.60 27.34 -11.19
C ASP A 190 -19.34 27.56 -12.52
N PHE A 191 -20.67 27.68 -12.43
CA PHE A 191 -21.54 27.90 -13.59
C PHE A 191 -21.50 29.36 -14.11
N GLU A 192 -21.01 30.31 -13.30
CA GLU A 192 -20.87 31.72 -13.74
C GLU A 192 -19.56 31.87 -14.52
N ALA A 193 -18.47 31.32 -14.01
CA ALA A 193 -17.16 31.33 -14.68
C ALA A 193 -17.01 30.21 -15.73
N ASN A 194 -17.92 29.25 -15.81
CA ASN A 194 -17.82 28.04 -16.66
C ASN A 194 -16.54 27.24 -16.42
N THR A 195 -16.13 27.08 -15.15
CA THR A 195 -14.91 26.38 -14.77
C THR A 195 -15.17 25.18 -13.87
N LEU A 196 -14.23 24.24 -13.90
CA LEU A 196 -14.14 23.11 -12.98
C LEU A 196 -12.85 23.28 -12.15
N GLU A 197 -12.96 23.23 -10.83
CA GLU A 197 -11.81 23.26 -9.90
C GLU A 197 -11.48 21.89 -9.30
#